data_a1caae4f19fbb6c721e353a9e690d29b
#
_entry.id   a1caae4f19fbb6c721e353a9e690d29b
#
_cell.length_a   1.000
_cell.length_b   1.000
_cell.length_c   1.000
_cell.angle_alpha   90.00
_cell.angle_beta   90.00
_cell.angle_gamma   90.00
#
_symmetry.space_group_name_H-M   'P 1'
#
loop_
_entity.id
_entity.type
_entity.pdbx_description
1 polymer ?
#
loop_
_entity_poly.entity_id
_entity_poly.type
_entity_poly.pdbx_seq_one_letter_code
_entity_poly.pdbx_strand_id
1 'polypeptide(L)'
;MHQFSLEYLRCVNCGSQLELDIYEKSDEIEEGFLSCLNCNHNYPVISKIPILWPDLASYLSNRTQLGGYLLNHVKNTKLKSLVKDSLKKVSKHVEDVTPLEKRWVKTYKSSLRSKFYSYIKNSIKKLPKTNLVLEHGCSIGYVSNYLAQKHTVVFGIDQSFFAVYEAKKNNLKNLDYFVSNSLFHPFGEQKFGLVIGLNLLELIEPLEFLQKISSQTRGIVVISDPYDFERGKNSVKTRMDPISLRSELEKLGFTLIKNTKKPAFLPWKLRINDRLNLHYKVDLVIARNSK
;
A
#
# COMPACT_ATOMS: atom_id res chain seq x y z
N MET A 1 -3.34 -2.83 -14.75
CA MET A 1 -2.07 -3.49 -14.35
C MET A 1 -1.13 -3.49 -15.54
N HIS A 2 0.13 -3.15 -15.35
CA HIS A 2 1.16 -3.36 -16.37
C HIS A 2 1.56 -4.83 -16.45
N GLN A 3 1.88 -5.31 -17.65
CA GLN A 3 2.24 -6.71 -17.86
C GLN A 3 3.55 -7.11 -17.16
N PHE A 4 4.54 -6.19 -17.07
CA PHE A 4 5.80 -6.46 -16.38
C PHE A 4 5.62 -6.82 -14.90
N SER A 5 4.54 -6.36 -14.28
CA SER A 5 4.28 -6.62 -12.86
C SER A 5 4.11 -8.10 -12.55
N LEU A 6 3.67 -8.92 -13.53
CA LEU A 6 3.46 -10.36 -13.35
C LEU A 6 4.73 -11.10 -12.92
N GLU A 7 5.91 -10.66 -13.38
CA GLU A 7 7.20 -11.26 -13.00
C GLU A 7 7.46 -11.19 -11.50
N TYR A 8 6.94 -10.15 -10.83
CA TYR A 8 7.16 -9.87 -9.42
C TYR A 8 6.04 -10.37 -8.52
N LEU A 9 4.84 -10.59 -9.08
CA LEU A 9 3.68 -10.97 -8.29
C LEU A 9 3.71 -12.45 -7.92
N ARG A 10 3.26 -12.71 -6.71
CA ARG A 10 3.11 -14.07 -6.14
C ARG A 10 1.76 -14.20 -5.47
N CYS A 11 1.28 -15.42 -5.39
CA CYS A 11 0.08 -15.76 -4.68
C CYS A 11 0.20 -15.37 -3.20
N VAL A 12 -0.73 -14.56 -2.69
CA VAL A 12 -0.70 -14.12 -1.28
C VAL A 12 -0.99 -15.25 -0.29
N ASN A 13 -1.54 -16.38 -0.76
CA ASN A 13 -1.85 -17.54 0.09
C ASN A 13 -0.71 -18.56 0.18
N CYS A 14 -0.01 -18.82 -0.92
CA CYS A 14 1.00 -19.88 -0.96
C CYS A 14 2.37 -19.46 -1.52
N GLY A 15 2.54 -18.20 -1.93
CA GLY A 15 3.81 -17.67 -2.45
C GLY A 15 4.17 -18.11 -3.87
N SER A 16 3.37 -18.98 -4.51
CA SER A 16 3.65 -19.50 -5.86
C SER A 16 3.44 -18.43 -6.94
N GLN A 17 3.97 -18.69 -8.13
CA GLN A 17 3.79 -17.86 -9.32
C GLN A 17 2.30 -17.76 -9.71
N LEU A 18 1.96 -16.68 -10.38
CA LEU A 18 0.63 -16.42 -10.89
C LEU A 18 0.65 -16.46 -12.41
N GLU A 19 -0.41 -17.01 -13.01
CA GLU A 19 -0.73 -16.86 -14.43
C GLU A 19 -1.78 -15.77 -14.62
N LEU A 20 -1.82 -15.18 -15.82
CA LEU A 20 -2.68 -14.06 -16.14
C LEU A 20 -3.56 -14.37 -17.33
N ASP A 21 -4.88 -14.40 -17.10
CA ASP A 21 -5.89 -14.39 -18.15
C ASP A 21 -6.34 -12.95 -18.40
N ILE A 22 -6.16 -12.45 -19.61
CA ILE A 22 -6.51 -11.09 -20.01
C ILE A 22 -7.87 -11.10 -20.70
N TYR A 23 -8.81 -10.28 -20.23
CA TYR A 23 -10.12 -10.12 -20.82
C TYR A 23 -10.27 -8.78 -21.55
N GLU A 24 -9.66 -7.73 -21.01
CA GLU A 24 -9.62 -6.41 -21.63
C GLU A 24 -8.24 -5.77 -21.40
N LYS A 25 -7.67 -5.20 -22.46
CA LYS A 25 -6.35 -4.55 -22.43
C LYS A 25 -6.34 -3.34 -23.35
N SER A 26 -5.80 -2.24 -22.84
CA SER A 26 -5.33 -1.08 -23.60
C SER A 26 -3.82 -0.93 -23.41
N ASP A 27 -3.32 0.19 -22.98
CA ASP A 27 -1.92 0.37 -22.54
C ASP A 27 -1.60 -0.48 -21.30
N GLU A 28 -2.60 -0.75 -20.48
CA GLU A 28 -2.56 -1.64 -19.33
C GLU A 28 -3.66 -2.71 -19.43
N ILE A 29 -3.51 -3.79 -18.67
CA ILE A 29 -4.56 -4.80 -18.48
C ILE A 29 -5.66 -4.16 -17.64
N GLU A 30 -6.85 -4.03 -18.22
CA GLU A 30 -8.01 -3.40 -17.60
C GLU A 30 -8.85 -4.40 -16.81
N GLU A 31 -9.10 -5.55 -17.43
CA GLU A 31 -9.82 -6.67 -16.82
C GLU A 31 -9.10 -8.00 -17.07
N GLY A 32 -9.04 -8.84 -16.06
CA GLY A 32 -8.42 -10.16 -16.13
C GLY A 32 -8.47 -10.92 -14.82
N PHE A 33 -7.88 -12.11 -14.83
CA PHE A 33 -7.61 -12.89 -13.62
C PHE A 33 -6.13 -13.19 -13.48
N LEU A 34 -5.63 -13.10 -12.27
CA LEU A 34 -4.37 -13.68 -11.84
C LEU A 34 -4.70 -14.99 -11.11
N SER A 35 -4.27 -16.11 -11.65
CA SER A 35 -4.61 -17.44 -11.14
C SER A 35 -3.38 -18.13 -10.58
N CYS A 36 -3.49 -18.75 -9.41
CA CYS A 36 -2.43 -19.54 -8.81
C CYS A 36 -2.62 -21.02 -9.16
N LEU A 37 -1.68 -21.60 -9.89
CA LEU A 37 -1.73 -23.02 -10.27
C LEU A 37 -1.55 -23.98 -9.10
N ASN A 38 -0.93 -23.54 -8.00
CA ASN A 38 -0.64 -24.40 -6.86
C ASN A 38 -1.82 -24.53 -5.89
N CYS A 39 -2.57 -23.44 -5.65
CA CYS A 39 -3.67 -23.41 -4.67
C CYS A 39 -5.01 -22.98 -5.26
N ASN A 40 -5.10 -22.83 -6.59
CA ASN A 40 -6.31 -22.49 -7.35
C ASN A 40 -6.98 -21.16 -6.92
N HIS A 41 -6.28 -20.29 -6.21
CA HIS A 41 -6.80 -18.96 -5.88
C HIS A 41 -6.74 -18.04 -7.10
N ASN A 42 -7.82 -17.25 -7.25
CA ASN A 42 -7.97 -16.30 -8.35
C ASN A 42 -8.10 -14.87 -7.79
N TYR A 43 -7.33 -13.98 -8.36
CA TYR A 43 -7.31 -12.57 -7.99
C TYR A 43 -7.81 -11.73 -9.18
N PRO A 44 -8.92 -11.00 -9.04
CA PRO A 44 -9.44 -10.21 -10.15
C PRO A 44 -8.59 -8.98 -10.42
N VAL A 45 -8.41 -8.66 -11.70
CA VAL A 45 -7.95 -7.35 -12.16
C VAL A 45 -9.17 -6.61 -12.67
N ILE A 46 -9.53 -5.50 -12.03
CA ILE A 46 -10.70 -4.69 -12.37
C ILE A 46 -10.27 -3.23 -12.43
N SER A 47 -10.65 -2.52 -13.50
CA SER A 47 -10.24 -1.11 -13.71
C SER A 47 -8.73 -0.91 -13.59
N LYS A 48 -7.94 -1.80 -14.18
CA LYS A 48 -6.47 -1.85 -14.15
C LYS A 48 -5.85 -2.20 -12.78
N ILE A 49 -6.66 -2.56 -11.78
CA ILE A 49 -6.24 -2.78 -10.39
C ILE A 49 -6.37 -4.26 -10.04
N PRO A 50 -5.27 -4.97 -9.80
CA PRO A 50 -5.28 -6.27 -9.16
C PRO A 50 -5.75 -6.17 -7.70
N ILE A 51 -6.73 -6.99 -7.33
CA ILE A 51 -7.17 -7.13 -5.93
C ILE A 51 -6.53 -8.40 -5.37
N LEU A 52 -5.35 -8.23 -4.77
CA LEU A 52 -4.50 -9.28 -4.24
C LEU A 52 -4.79 -9.48 -2.75
N TRP A 53 -5.94 -10.09 -2.50
CA TRP A 53 -6.44 -10.42 -1.16
C TRP A 53 -6.70 -11.91 -1.06
N PRO A 54 -6.49 -12.55 0.11
CA PRO A 54 -6.66 -14.01 0.23
C PRO A 54 -8.00 -14.53 -0.27
N ASP A 55 -9.07 -13.76 -0.09
CA ASP A 55 -10.41 -14.06 -0.58
C ASP A 55 -11.18 -12.76 -0.86
N LEU A 56 -11.80 -12.66 -2.04
CA LEU A 56 -12.54 -11.45 -2.44
C LEU A 56 -13.75 -11.20 -1.55
N ALA A 57 -14.43 -12.24 -1.06
CA ALA A 57 -15.57 -12.07 -0.18
C ALA A 57 -15.14 -11.47 1.17
N SER A 58 -14.01 -11.90 1.73
CA SER A 58 -13.44 -11.31 2.95
C SER A 58 -13.02 -9.86 2.74
N TYR A 59 -12.47 -9.52 1.57
CA TYR A 59 -12.16 -8.13 1.22
C TYR A 59 -13.41 -7.25 1.11
N LEU A 60 -14.48 -7.77 0.53
CA LEU A 60 -15.74 -7.05 0.36
C LEU A 60 -16.64 -7.07 1.60
N SER A 61 -16.28 -7.84 2.65
CA SER A 61 -17.11 -8.02 3.85
C SER A 61 -17.47 -6.70 4.55
N ASN A 62 -16.57 -5.76 4.56
CA ASN A 62 -16.76 -4.40 5.06
C ASN A 62 -16.67 -3.32 3.96
N ARG A 63 -16.89 -3.70 2.70
CA ARG A 63 -16.82 -2.84 1.50
C ARG A 63 -17.94 -3.15 0.51
N THR A 64 -19.18 -3.30 0.99
CA THR A 64 -20.32 -3.66 0.16
C THR A 64 -20.62 -2.62 -0.91
N GLN A 65 -20.45 -1.33 -0.60
CA GLN A 65 -20.58 -0.25 -1.59
C GLN A 65 -19.50 -0.31 -2.68
N LEU A 66 -18.28 -0.77 -2.34
CA LEU A 66 -17.27 -1.06 -3.35
C LEU A 66 -17.72 -2.22 -4.23
N GLY A 67 -18.27 -3.30 -3.65
CA GLY A 67 -18.80 -4.41 -4.42
C GLY A 67 -19.85 -3.97 -5.43
N GLY A 68 -20.79 -3.10 -5.04
CA GLY A 68 -21.76 -2.48 -5.95
C GLY A 68 -21.09 -1.63 -7.05
N TYR A 69 -20.06 -0.86 -6.69
CA TYR A 69 -19.29 -0.11 -7.66
C TYR A 69 -18.61 -1.04 -8.69
N LEU A 70 -17.95 -2.11 -8.23
CA LEU A 70 -17.28 -3.07 -9.11
C LEU A 70 -18.26 -3.73 -10.07
N LEU A 71 -19.45 -4.17 -9.60
CA LEU A 71 -20.49 -4.76 -10.46
C LEU A 71 -20.93 -3.85 -11.60
N ASN A 72 -20.98 -2.54 -11.37
CA ASN A 72 -21.36 -1.55 -12.38
C ASN A 72 -20.25 -1.23 -13.39
N HIS A 73 -18.98 -1.49 -13.04
CA HIS A 73 -17.82 -1.12 -13.87
C HIS A 73 -17.19 -2.31 -14.58
N VAL A 74 -17.41 -3.53 -14.09
CA VAL A 74 -16.92 -4.75 -14.73
C VAL A 74 -17.74 -5.07 -15.97
N LYS A 75 -17.08 -5.33 -17.10
CA LYS A 75 -17.69 -5.73 -18.37
C LYS A 75 -17.71 -7.26 -18.52
N ASN A 76 -16.62 -7.92 -18.13
CA ASN A 76 -16.48 -9.36 -18.27
C ASN A 76 -17.44 -10.14 -17.36
N THR A 77 -18.14 -11.12 -17.92
CA THR A 77 -19.18 -11.89 -17.20
C THR A 77 -18.62 -12.77 -16.08
N LYS A 78 -17.42 -13.35 -16.24
CA LYS A 78 -16.76 -14.17 -15.20
C LYS A 78 -16.38 -13.32 -13.99
N LEU A 79 -15.79 -12.13 -14.22
CA LEU A 79 -15.47 -11.18 -13.15
C LEU A 79 -16.76 -10.69 -12.44
N LYS A 80 -17.81 -10.42 -13.21
CA LYS A 80 -19.10 -10.00 -12.67
C LYS A 80 -19.72 -11.09 -11.78
N SER A 81 -19.65 -12.35 -12.20
CA SER A 81 -20.10 -13.49 -11.39
C SER A 81 -19.27 -13.61 -10.10
N LEU A 82 -17.94 -13.52 -10.18
CA LEU A 82 -17.08 -13.56 -8.99
C LEU A 82 -17.44 -12.49 -7.97
N VAL A 83 -17.61 -11.24 -8.39
CA VAL A 83 -17.99 -10.14 -7.48
C VAL A 83 -19.37 -10.38 -6.88
N LYS A 84 -20.35 -10.81 -7.69
CA LYS A 84 -21.72 -11.12 -7.25
C LYS A 84 -21.74 -12.26 -6.22
N ASP A 85 -20.99 -13.33 -6.48
CA ASP A 85 -20.95 -14.49 -5.60
C ASP A 85 -20.18 -14.19 -4.30
N SER A 86 -19.15 -13.34 -4.38
CA SER A 86 -18.46 -12.83 -3.19
C SER A 86 -19.39 -11.99 -2.31
N LEU A 87 -20.22 -11.11 -2.90
CA LEU A 87 -21.17 -10.30 -2.15
C LEU A 87 -22.27 -11.11 -1.47
N LYS A 88 -22.70 -12.25 -2.05
CA LYS A 88 -23.66 -13.16 -1.40
C LYS A 88 -23.14 -13.77 -0.10
N LYS A 89 -21.83 -13.91 0.04
CA LYS A 89 -21.17 -14.47 1.22
C LYS A 89 -20.93 -13.45 2.33
N VAL A 90 -21.15 -12.16 2.06
CA VAL A 90 -20.92 -11.07 3.01
C VAL A 90 -22.00 -11.00 4.07
N SER A 91 -21.61 -10.89 5.34
CA SER A 91 -22.53 -10.67 6.46
C SER A 91 -23.12 -9.25 6.41
N LYS A 92 -24.42 -9.12 6.67
CA LYS A 92 -25.14 -7.83 6.62
C LYS A 92 -24.86 -6.87 7.79
N HIS A 93 -24.08 -7.31 8.79
CA HIS A 93 -23.90 -6.57 10.04
C HIS A 93 -22.54 -5.90 10.22
N VAL A 94 -21.74 -5.80 9.16
CA VAL A 94 -20.41 -5.17 9.20
C VAL A 94 -20.52 -3.74 8.69
N GLU A 95 -19.96 -2.78 9.43
CA GLU A 95 -19.87 -1.38 9.01
C GLU A 95 -19.06 -1.25 7.69
N ASP A 96 -19.64 -0.55 6.72
CA ASP A 96 -19.00 -0.34 5.41
C ASP A 96 -17.96 0.80 5.48
N VAL A 97 -16.70 0.45 5.31
CA VAL A 97 -15.58 1.41 5.35
C VAL A 97 -15.40 2.21 4.05
N THR A 98 -16.10 1.86 2.98
CA THR A 98 -15.98 2.51 1.66
C THR A 98 -16.19 4.03 1.71
N PRO A 99 -17.19 4.58 2.43
CA PRO A 99 -17.37 6.02 2.54
C PRO A 99 -16.19 6.70 3.21
N LEU A 100 -15.63 6.07 4.25
CA LEU A 100 -14.46 6.58 4.97
C LEU A 100 -13.24 6.57 4.06
N GLU A 101 -12.97 5.50 3.32
CA GLU A 101 -11.88 5.40 2.35
C GLU A 101 -11.98 6.51 1.29
N LYS A 102 -13.15 6.72 0.69
CA LYS A 102 -13.40 7.81 -0.26
C LYS A 102 -13.14 9.19 0.34
N ARG A 103 -13.52 9.40 1.61
CA ARG A 103 -13.25 10.65 2.33
C ARG A 103 -11.75 10.86 2.50
N TRP A 104 -10.99 9.84 2.88
CA TRP A 104 -9.54 9.91 3.01
C TRP A 104 -8.85 10.23 1.69
N VAL A 105 -9.28 9.64 0.57
CA VAL A 105 -8.77 9.99 -0.77
C VAL A 105 -8.92 11.49 -1.03
N LYS A 106 -10.09 12.08 -0.75
CA LYS A 106 -10.32 13.53 -0.89
C LYS A 106 -9.40 14.34 0.02
N THR A 107 -9.26 13.92 1.28
CA THR A 107 -8.41 14.57 2.28
C THR A 107 -6.95 14.57 1.85
N TYR A 108 -6.41 13.44 1.39
CA TYR A 108 -5.03 13.37 0.91
C TYR A 108 -4.81 14.23 -0.34
N LYS A 109 -5.73 14.22 -1.31
CA LYS A 109 -5.66 15.10 -2.50
C LYS A 109 -5.60 16.58 -2.13
N SER A 110 -6.46 17.02 -1.22
CA SER A 110 -6.50 18.42 -0.77
C SER A 110 -5.28 18.82 0.09
N SER A 111 -4.51 17.82 0.57
CA SER A 111 -3.38 18.02 1.49
C SER A 111 -2.01 17.83 0.84
N LEU A 112 -1.93 17.64 -0.49
CA LEU A 112 -0.65 17.40 -1.21
C LEU A 112 0.35 18.57 -1.09
N ARG A 113 -0.11 19.78 -0.79
CA ARG A 113 0.74 20.95 -0.53
C ARG A 113 1.31 21.00 0.89
N SER A 114 1.03 20.01 1.74
CA SER A 114 1.61 19.91 3.08
C SER A 114 3.14 19.86 3.01
N LYS A 115 3.80 20.59 3.90
CA LYS A 115 5.28 20.57 4.04
C LYS A 115 5.83 19.17 4.27
N PHE A 116 5.06 18.27 4.87
CA PHE A 116 5.43 16.86 5.06
C PHE A 116 5.93 16.21 3.77
N TYR A 117 5.17 16.30 2.69
CA TYR A 117 5.57 15.69 1.42
C TYR A 117 6.83 16.29 0.82
N SER A 118 7.07 17.59 1.03
CA SER A 118 8.32 18.24 0.61
C SER A 118 9.52 17.69 1.41
N TYR A 119 9.35 17.50 2.72
CA TYR A 119 10.39 16.88 3.56
C TYR A 119 10.68 15.44 3.15
N ILE A 120 9.64 14.61 2.95
CA ILE A 120 9.80 13.23 2.48
C ILE A 120 10.54 13.20 1.15
N LYS A 121 10.11 13.97 0.15
CA LYS A 121 10.76 14.02 -1.17
C LYS A 121 12.23 14.46 -1.06
N ASN A 122 12.54 15.47 -0.27
CA ASN A 122 13.91 15.94 -0.07
C ASN A 122 14.79 14.88 0.60
N SER A 123 14.25 14.10 1.53
CA SER A 123 14.95 13.00 2.19
C SER A 123 15.22 11.84 1.22
N ILE A 124 14.20 11.42 0.47
CA ILE A 124 14.29 10.34 -0.52
C ILE A 124 15.19 10.72 -1.69
N LYS A 125 15.20 12.00 -2.12
CA LYS A 125 16.05 12.50 -3.21
C LYS A 125 17.53 12.21 -2.97
N LYS A 126 17.98 12.22 -1.71
CA LYS A 126 19.37 11.99 -1.32
C LYS A 126 19.74 10.50 -1.28
N LEU A 127 18.80 9.59 -1.30
CA LEU A 127 19.05 8.15 -1.28
C LEU A 127 19.59 7.67 -2.64
N PRO A 128 20.38 6.59 -2.69
CA PRO A 128 20.87 6.03 -3.95
C PRO A 128 19.72 5.54 -4.84
N LYS A 129 19.96 5.56 -6.16
CA LYS A 129 19.06 4.90 -7.11
C LYS A 129 19.08 3.39 -6.87
N THR A 130 17.92 2.74 -6.98
CA THR A 130 17.79 1.28 -6.88
C THR A 130 16.88 0.75 -7.99
N ASN A 131 17.03 -0.53 -8.31
CA ASN A 131 16.25 -1.17 -9.37
C ASN A 131 14.80 -1.42 -8.96
N LEU A 132 14.56 -1.69 -7.68
CA LEU A 132 13.25 -2.12 -7.21
C LEU A 132 12.87 -1.41 -5.92
N VAL A 133 11.69 -0.79 -5.92
CA VAL A 133 11.14 -0.02 -4.80
C VAL A 133 9.74 -0.51 -4.47
N LEU A 134 9.42 -0.57 -3.18
CA LEU A 134 8.08 -0.86 -2.68
C LEU A 134 7.63 0.23 -1.70
N GLU A 135 6.43 0.77 -1.91
CA GLU A 135 5.74 1.62 -0.95
C GLU A 135 4.54 0.88 -0.37
N HIS A 136 4.56 0.63 0.94
CA HIS A 136 3.43 0.14 1.71
C HIS A 136 2.51 1.28 2.11
N GLY A 137 1.19 1.10 1.97
CA GLY A 137 0.21 2.15 2.25
C GLY A 137 0.38 3.35 1.32
N CYS A 138 0.55 3.10 0.02
CA CYS A 138 0.84 4.14 -0.97
C CYS A 138 -0.28 5.17 -1.16
N SER A 139 -1.48 4.91 -0.63
CA SER A 139 -2.64 5.78 -0.74
C SER A 139 -2.88 6.22 -2.19
N ILE A 140 -2.97 7.51 -2.46
CA ILE A 140 -3.17 8.10 -3.81
C ILE A 140 -1.88 8.14 -4.67
N GLY A 141 -0.83 7.40 -4.28
CA GLY A 141 0.38 7.19 -5.07
C GLY A 141 1.33 8.39 -5.20
N TYR A 142 1.19 9.41 -4.37
CA TYR A 142 1.95 10.65 -4.53
C TYR A 142 3.46 10.46 -4.36
N VAL A 143 3.87 9.63 -3.40
CA VAL A 143 5.29 9.34 -3.15
C VAL A 143 5.80 8.30 -4.14
N SER A 144 5.04 7.23 -4.42
CA SER A 144 5.39 6.24 -5.46
C SER A 144 5.62 6.89 -6.82
N ASN A 145 4.77 7.84 -7.22
CA ASN A 145 4.93 8.56 -8.48
C ASN A 145 6.24 9.39 -8.53
N TYR A 146 6.60 10.04 -7.42
CA TYR A 146 7.89 10.72 -7.30
C TYR A 146 9.07 9.75 -7.37
N LEU A 147 8.98 8.59 -6.73
CA LEU A 147 10.01 7.54 -6.75
C LEU A 147 10.24 6.98 -8.16
N ALA A 148 9.17 6.79 -8.93
CA ALA A 148 9.25 6.27 -10.29
C ALA A 148 10.02 7.17 -11.27
N GLN A 149 10.16 8.46 -10.97
CA GLN A 149 11.00 9.37 -11.74
C GLN A 149 12.50 9.09 -11.60
N LYS A 150 12.91 8.37 -10.56
CA LYS A 150 14.31 8.11 -10.24
C LYS A 150 14.70 6.63 -10.32
N HIS A 151 13.80 5.74 -9.95
CA HIS A 151 14.06 4.32 -9.78
C HIS A 151 13.58 3.52 -11.00
N THR A 152 14.11 2.29 -11.18
CA THR A 152 13.84 1.50 -12.38
C THR A 152 12.43 0.93 -12.39
N VAL A 153 12.01 0.30 -11.28
CA VAL A 153 10.66 -0.25 -11.07
C VAL A 153 10.17 0.13 -9.68
N VAL A 154 8.93 0.60 -9.61
CA VAL A 154 8.29 0.99 -8.35
C VAL A 154 6.94 0.30 -8.24
N PHE A 155 6.65 -0.24 -7.07
CA PHE A 155 5.34 -0.77 -6.70
C PHE A 155 4.77 -0.03 -5.51
N GLY A 156 3.48 0.26 -5.56
CA GLY A 156 2.70 0.76 -4.44
C GLY A 156 1.58 -0.21 -4.07
N ILE A 157 1.43 -0.51 -2.80
CA ILE A 157 0.30 -1.29 -2.31
C ILE A 157 -0.51 -0.49 -1.29
N ASP A 158 -1.83 -0.63 -1.35
CA ASP A 158 -2.75 -0.06 -0.38
C ASP A 158 -3.98 -0.97 -0.26
N GLN A 159 -4.62 -1.01 0.90
CA GLN A 159 -5.83 -1.79 1.09
C GLN A 159 -7.08 -1.11 0.49
N SER A 160 -7.06 0.19 0.28
CA SER A 160 -8.18 0.95 -0.26
C SER A 160 -8.19 0.92 -1.79
N PHE A 161 -9.21 0.29 -2.36
CA PHE A 161 -9.42 0.29 -3.82
C PHE A 161 -9.50 1.71 -4.39
N PHE A 162 -10.20 2.62 -3.72
CA PHE A 162 -10.37 3.99 -4.23
C PHE A 162 -9.09 4.82 -4.12
N ALA A 163 -8.22 4.54 -3.15
CA ALA A 163 -6.91 5.16 -3.08
C ALA A 163 -6.02 4.69 -4.25
N VAL A 164 -5.96 3.39 -4.48
CA VAL A 164 -5.24 2.79 -5.62
C VAL A 164 -5.82 3.26 -6.96
N TYR A 165 -7.16 3.35 -7.07
CA TYR A 165 -7.82 3.88 -8.27
C TYR A 165 -7.42 5.33 -8.57
N GLU A 166 -7.29 6.16 -7.53
CA GLU A 166 -6.81 7.53 -7.71
C GLU A 166 -5.32 7.56 -8.09
N ALA A 167 -4.49 6.69 -7.47
CA ALA A 167 -3.07 6.57 -7.78
C ALA A 167 -2.83 6.20 -9.25
N LYS A 168 -3.63 5.28 -9.79
CA LYS A 168 -3.57 4.82 -11.19
C LYS A 168 -3.82 5.91 -12.23
N LYS A 169 -4.46 7.02 -11.88
CA LYS A 169 -4.71 8.13 -12.84
C LYS A 169 -3.42 8.80 -13.33
N ASN A 170 -2.36 8.75 -12.54
CA ASN A 170 -1.05 9.32 -12.84
C ASN A 170 0.03 8.24 -12.94
N ASN A 171 -0.31 7.06 -13.44
CA ASN A 171 0.62 5.94 -13.50
C ASN A 171 1.70 6.15 -14.57
N LEU A 172 2.92 5.69 -14.28
CA LEU A 172 4.08 5.72 -15.18
C LEU A 172 4.37 4.30 -15.65
N LYS A 173 5.04 4.15 -16.80
CA LYS A 173 5.34 2.84 -17.43
C LYS A 173 6.16 1.89 -16.52
N ASN A 174 6.88 2.43 -15.54
CA ASN A 174 7.70 1.69 -14.58
C ASN A 174 7.12 1.67 -13.16
N LEU A 175 5.84 2.02 -13.03
CA LEU A 175 5.14 2.11 -11.76
C LEU A 175 3.85 1.31 -11.82
N ASP A 176 3.57 0.49 -10.84
CA ASP A 176 2.27 -0.18 -10.73
C ASP A 176 1.74 -0.18 -9.30
N TYR A 177 0.41 -0.31 -9.19
CA TYR A 177 -0.31 -0.23 -7.93
C TYR A 177 -1.26 -1.41 -7.76
N PHE A 178 -1.34 -1.95 -6.55
CA PHE A 178 -2.19 -3.09 -6.22
C PHE A 178 -2.99 -2.86 -4.96
N VAL A 179 -4.20 -3.39 -4.94
CA VAL A 179 -4.92 -3.57 -3.69
C VAL A 179 -4.35 -4.78 -2.97
N SER A 180 -3.74 -4.55 -1.82
CA SER A 180 -3.15 -5.60 -0.99
C SER A 180 -2.96 -5.14 0.45
N ASN A 181 -2.78 -6.10 1.36
CA ASN A 181 -2.40 -5.84 2.73
C ASN A 181 -0.87 -5.92 2.88
N SER A 182 -0.32 -5.04 3.69
CA SER A 182 1.12 -4.97 3.93
C SER A 182 1.69 -6.19 4.66
N LEU A 183 0.88 -6.91 5.45
CA LEU A 183 1.31 -8.10 6.20
C LEU A 183 1.34 -9.37 5.34
N PHE A 184 0.47 -9.47 4.34
CA PHE A 184 0.45 -10.60 3.38
C PHE A 184 0.53 -10.08 1.94
N HIS A 185 1.61 -9.37 1.66
CA HIS A 185 1.89 -8.74 0.38
C HIS A 185 2.13 -9.74 -0.76
N PRO A 186 1.91 -9.32 -2.03
CA PRO A 186 1.96 -10.24 -3.18
C PRO A 186 3.35 -10.39 -3.82
N PHE A 187 4.43 -10.27 -3.07
CA PHE A 187 5.79 -10.28 -3.63
C PHE A 187 6.63 -11.49 -3.20
N GLY A 188 6.07 -12.40 -2.40
CA GLY A 188 6.79 -13.57 -1.92
C GLY A 188 8.11 -13.18 -1.23
N GLU A 189 9.21 -13.82 -1.65
CA GLU A 189 10.56 -13.56 -1.11
C GLU A 189 11.33 -12.44 -1.84
N GLN A 190 10.65 -11.72 -2.75
CA GLN A 190 11.29 -10.62 -3.49
C GLN A 190 11.89 -9.57 -2.56
N LYS A 191 13.15 -9.20 -2.82
CA LYS A 191 13.87 -8.17 -2.06
C LYS A 191 13.90 -6.84 -2.80
N PHE A 192 13.63 -5.77 -2.08
CA PHE A 192 13.59 -4.41 -2.58
C PHE A 192 14.83 -3.63 -2.11
N GLY A 193 15.40 -2.80 -2.99
CA GLY A 193 16.50 -1.92 -2.63
C GLY A 193 16.05 -0.73 -1.77
N LEU A 194 14.78 -0.35 -1.86
CA LEU A 194 14.15 0.67 -1.04
C LEU A 194 12.73 0.24 -0.71
N VAL A 195 12.40 0.22 0.58
CA VAL A 195 11.05 -0.01 1.09
C VAL A 195 10.61 1.21 1.89
N ILE A 196 9.37 1.64 1.67
CA ILE A 196 8.79 2.82 2.30
C ILE A 196 7.47 2.45 2.97
N GLY A 197 7.28 2.93 4.21
CA GLY A 197 6.01 2.85 4.94
C GLY A 197 5.77 4.16 5.68
N LEU A 198 4.80 4.96 5.23
CA LEU A 198 4.54 6.27 5.81
C LEU A 198 3.22 6.28 6.58
N ASN A 199 3.30 6.59 7.88
CA ASN A 199 2.15 6.78 8.77
C ASN A 199 1.25 5.54 8.85
N LEU A 200 1.86 4.36 9.09
CA LEU A 200 1.18 3.07 9.11
C LEU A 200 1.19 2.36 10.48
N LEU A 201 2.09 2.75 11.40
CA LEU A 201 2.29 2.00 12.64
C LEU A 201 1.09 2.06 13.59
N GLU A 202 0.23 3.06 13.47
CA GLU A 202 -1.03 3.15 14.19
C GLU A 202 -2.19 2.39 13.52
N LEU A 203 -1.99 1.91 12.28
CA LEU A 203 -3.04 1.25 11.46
C LEU A 203 -2.79 -0.25 11.27
N ILE A 204 -1.55 -0.70 11.45
CA ILE A 204 -1.11 -2.09 11.24
C ILE A 204 -0.28 -2.50 12.45
N GLU A 205 -0.41 -3.75 12.93
CA GLU A 205 0.39 -4.22 14.07
C GLU A 205 1.89 -3.95 13.83
N PRO A 206 2.52 -3.05 14.60
CA PRO A 206 3.82 -2.49 14.25
C PRO A 206 4.94 -3.52 14.19
N LEU A 207 4.98 -4.45 15.16
CA LEU A 207 6.06 -5.45 15.21
C LEU A 207 5.99 -6.41 14.02
N GLU A 208 4.79 -6.87 13.66
CA GLU A 208 4.59 -7.74 12.49
C GLU A 208 4.95 -6.99 11.20
N PHE A 209 4.57 -5.73 11.10
CA PHE A 209 4.89 -4.90 9.94
C PHE A 209 6.39 -4.65 9.79
N LEU A 210 7.11 -4.35 10.89
CA LEU A 210 8.55 -4.14 10.86
C LEU A 210 9.32 -5.42 10.52
N GLN A 211 8.90 -6.58 11.02
CA GLN A 211 9.45 -7.88 10.64
C GLN A 211 9.24 -8.13 9.14
N LYS A 212 8.04 -7.83 8.61
CA LYS A 212 7.73 -7.98 7.19
C LYS A 212 8.59 -7.06 6.33
N ILE A 213 8.70 -5.78 6.67
CA ILE A 213 9.58 -4.82 5.98
C ILE A 213 11.04 -5.30 6.01
N SER A 214 11.51 -5.76 7.18
CA SER A 214 12.88 -6.27 7.31
C SER A 214 13.14 -7.44 6.37
N SER A 215 12.21 -8.38 6.30
CA SER A 215 12.33 -9.53 5.40
C SER A 215 12.36 -9.14 3.91
N GLN A 216 11.74 -8.04 3.52
CA GLN A 216 11.66 -7.55 2.14
C GLN A 216 12.79 -6.60 1.75
N THR A 217 13.50 -5.99 2.71
CA THR A 217 14.46 -4.93 2.45
C THR A 217 15.89 -5.48 2.35
N ARG A 218 16.53 -5.36 1.18
CA ARG A 218 17.98 -5.60 1.03
C ARG A 218 18.81 -4.32 1.14
N GLY A 219 18.21 -3.13 1.10
CA GLY A 219 18.89 -1.85 1.06
C GLY A 219 18.45 -0.89 2.15
N ILE A 220 17.53 -0.01 1.84
CA ILE A 220 17.11 1.09 2.72
C ILE A 220 15.62 0.95 3.05
N VAL A 221 15.28 1.25 4.30
CA VAL A 221 13.91 1.44 4.75
C VAL A 221 13.69 2.90 5.12
N VAL A 222 12.51 3.44 4.78
CA VAL A 222 12.03 4.77 5.17
C VAL A 222 10.68 4.61 5.86
N ILE A 223 10.61 4.99 7.12
CA ILE A 223 9.40 4.90 7.94
C ILE A 223 9.09 6.27 8.50
N SER A 224 7.84 6.66 8.48
CA SER A 224 7.35 7.82 9.22
C SER A 224 6.10 7.47 9.99
N ASP A 225 5.90 8.13 11.14
CA ASP A 225 4.68 7.92 11.92
C ASP A 225 4.38 9.12 12.83
N PRO A 226 3.10 9.50 13.01
CA PRO A 226 2.67 10.51 13.98
C PRO A 226 2.45 9.92 15.37
N TYR A 227 2.44 8.57 15.53
CA TYR A 227 2.12 7.83 16.77
C TYR A 227 0.75 8.21 17.36
N ASP A 228 -0.23 8.50 16.49
CA ASP A 228 -1.61 8.80 16.87
C ASP A 228 -2.48 7.54 16.87
N PHE A 229 -2.34 6.74 17.91
CA PHE A 229 -3.08 5.48 18.06
C PHE A 229 -4.59 5.65 18.27
N GLU A 230 -5.07 6.86 18.50
CA GLU A 230 -6.51 7.13 18.52
C GLU A 230 -7.10 7.18 17.09
N ARG A 231 -6.29 7.46 16.08
CA ARG A 231 -6.69 7.40 14.67
C ARG A 231 -6.97 5.95 14.22
N GLY A 232 -6.16 5.02 14.70
CA GLY A 232 -6.28 3.58 14.43
C GLY A 232 -6.87 2.80 15.61
N LYS A 233 -7.83 3.36 16.34
CA LYS A 233 -8.41 2.75 17.54
C LYS A 233 -8.81 1.30 17.30
N ASN A 234 -8.30 0.40 18.16
CA ASN A 234 -8.46 -1.05 18.08
C ASN A 234 -7.78 -1.72 16.87
N SER A 235 -7.01 -1.01 16.04
CA SER A 235 -6.28 -1.61 14.90
C SER A 235 -5.00 -2.30 15.35
N VAL A 236 -4.36 -1.83 16.43
CA VAL A 236 -3.08 -2.33 16.91
C VAL A 236 -3.13 -2.64 18.42
N LYS A 237 -2.39 -3.67 18.80
CA LYS A 237 -2.20 -4.07 20.22
C LYS A 237 -0.94 -3.42 20.79
N THR A 238 0.12 -3.33 19.98
CA THR A 238 1.41 -2.76 20.37
C THR A 238 1.45 -1.28 19.99
N ARG A 239 1.72 -0.41 20.96
CA ARG A 239 1.96 1.00 20.70
C ARG A 239 3.46 1.27 20.69
N MET A 240 3.94 1.89 19.66
CA MET A 240 5.34 2.31 19.53
C MET A 240 5.49 3.81 19.78
N ASP A 241 6.71 4.22 20.08
CA ASP A 241 7.15 5.60 20.16
C ASP A 241 8.43 5.79 19.30
N PRO A 242 8.93 7.03 19.14
CA PRO A 242 10.13 7.27 18.35
C PRO A 242 11.38 6.50 18.80
N ILE A 243 11.50 6.14 20.08
CA ILE A 243 12.66 5.43 20.63
C ILE A 243 12.52 3.94 20.37
N SER A 244 11.35 3.36 20.67
CA SER A 244 11.08 1.94 20.45
C SER A 244 11.13 1.55 18.97
N LEU A 245 10.67 2.41 18.06
CA LEU A 245 10.83 2.18 16.61
C LEU A 245 12.30 2.05 16.20
N ARG A 246 13.15 2.93 16.67
CA ARG A 246 14.59 2.89 16.37
C ARG A 246 15.26 1.64 16.93
N SER A 247 14.98 1.33 18.19
CA SER A 247 15.48 0.12 18.85
C SER A 247 15.06 -1.14 18.11
N GLU A 248 13.82 -1.21 17.65
CA GLU A 248 13.31 -2.39 16.93
C GLU A 248 13.99 -2.53 15.55
N LEU A 249 14.18 -1.44 14.81
CA LEU A 249 14.92 -1.47 13.56
C LEU A 249 16.36 -1.95 13.75
N GLU A 250 17.05 -1.52 14.82
CA GLU A 250 18.41 -1.97 15.13
C GLU A 250 18.45 -3.48 15.48
N LYS A 251 17.49 -3.98 16.27
CA LYS A 251 17.33 -5.43 16.54
C LYS A 251 17.10 -6.24 15.26
N LEU A 252 16.36 -5.69 14.30
CA LEU A 252 16.10 -6.32 13.01
C LEU A 252 17.32 -6.26 12.05
N GLY A 253 18.42 -5.64 12.46
CA GLY A 253 19.68 -5.60 11.73
C GLY A 253 19.83 -4.39 10.81
N PHE A 254 19.11 -3.30 11.09
CA PHE A 254 19.29 -2.03 10.38
C PHE A 254 20.21 -1.08 11.13
N THR A 255 21.00 -0.32 10.38
CA THR A 255 21.77 0.81 10.89
C THR A 255 21.07 2.12 10.57
N LEU A 256 20.73 2.89 11.60
CA LEU A 256 20.06 4.19 11.45
C LEU A 256 20.96 5.21 10.74
N ILE A 257 20.40 5.91 9.75
CA ILE A 257 21.12 6.98 9.05
C ILE A 257 21.24 8.21 9.98
N LYS A 258 22.42 8.81 10.00
CA LYS A 258 22.86 9.83 10.98
C LYS A 258 21.79 10.91 11.27
N ASN A 259 21.14 11.44 10.23
CA ASN A 259 20.17 12.52 10.38
C ASN A 259 18.81 12.08 10.96
N THR A 260 18.56 10.78 11.13
CA THR A 260 17.32 10.23 11.66
C THR A 260 17.53 9.36 12.92
N LYS A 261 18.75 9.37 13.48
CA LYS A 261 19.05 8.70 14.76
C LYS A 261 18.28 9.27 15.94
N LYS A 262 17.97 10.57 15.89
CA LYS A 262 17.13 11.25 16.88
C LYS A 262 15.76 11.51 16.30
N PRO A 263 14.69 11.51 17.12
CA PRO A 263 13.35 11.87 16.69
C PRO A 263 13.30 13.21 15.99
N ALA A 264 12.58 13.28 14.86
CA ALA A 264 12.32 14.49 14.11
C ALA A 264 10.81 14.68 14.02
N PHE A 265 10.33 15.91 14.18
CA PHE A 265 8.89 16.22 14.16
C PHE A 265 8.55 17.07 12.94
N LEU A 266 8.30 16.39 11.82
CA LEU A 266 7.90 17.02 10.58
C LEU A 266 6.43 17.45 10.64
N PRO A 267 6.08 18.68 10.25
CA PRO A 267 4.68 19.12 10.27
C PRO A 267 3.90 18.47 9.12
N TRP A 268 2.84 17.76 9.46
CA TRP A 268 1.90 17.20 8.50
C TRP A 268 0.51 17.80 8.72
N LYS A 269 0.05 18.56 7.74
CA LYS A 269 -1.26 19.17 7.76
C LYS A 269 -2.20 18.42 6.83
N LEU A 270 -3.31 17.94 7.35
CA LEU A 270 -4.41 17.33 6.61
C LEU A 270 -5.61 18.28 6.60
N ARG A 271 -6.04 18.67 5.41
CA ARG A 271 -7.24 19.50 5.23
C ARG A 271 -8.48 18.60 5.14
N ILE A 272 -9.24 18.52 6.21
CA ILE A 272 -10.47 17.72 6.28
C ILE A 272 -11.61 18.43 5.53
N ASN A 273 -11.76 19.74 5.72
CA ASN A 273 -12.68 20.63 5.03
C ASN A 273 -12.20 22.07 5.16
N ASP A 274 -13.03 23.04 4.72
CA ASP A 274 -12.65 24.47 4.72
C ASP A 274 -12.46 25.06 6.12
N ARG A 275 -13.05 24.44 7.15
CA ARG A 275 -13.03 24.91 8.54
C ARG A 275 -12.19 24.04 9.47
N LEU A 276 -11.80 22.82 9.03
CA LEU A 276 -11.10 21.85 9.87
C LEU A 276 -9.82 21.35 9.19
N ASN A 277 -8.71 21.50 9.92
CA ASN A 277 -7.43 20.90 9.57
C ASN A 277 -6.91 20.09 10.75
N LEU A 278 -6.34 18.90 10.48
CA LEU A 278 -5.55 18.15 11.43
C LEU A 278 -4.09 18.51 11.25
N HIS A 279 -3.38 18.70 12.36
CA HIS A 279 -1.96 19.02 12.38
C HIS A 279 -1.22 17.95 13.18
N TYR A 280 -0.38 17.19 12.51
CA TYR A 280 0.46 16.18 13.12
C TYR A 280 1.92 16.63 13.17
N LYS A 281 2.64 16.12 14.17
CA LYS A 281 4.10 16.10 14.23
C LYS A 281 4.53 14.68 13.91
N VAL A 282 5.11 14.48 12.74
CA VAL A 282 5.44 13.15 12.22
C VAL A 282 6.94 12.90 12.41
N ASP A 283 7.30 11.78 13.00
CA ASP A 283 8.68 11.31 13.06
C ASP A 283 9.08 10.67 11.72
N LEU A 284 10.37 10.75 11.37
CA LEU A 284 10.95 10.13 10.17
C LEU A 284 12.19 9.37 10.55
N VAL A 285 12.22 8.09 10.18
CA VAL A 285 13.38 7.22 10.34
C VAL A 285 13.82 6.70 8.98
N ILE A 286 15.10 6.77 8.71
CA ILE A 286 15.74 6.15 7.55
C ILE A 286 16.84 5.24 8.07
N ALA A 287 16.81 3.98 7.66
CA ALA A 287 17.77 3.01 8.11
C ALA A 287 18.23 2.13 6.94
N ARG A 288 19.48 1.66 7.01
CA ARG A 288 20.10 0.79 6.01
C ARG A 288 20.19 -0.62 6.56
N ASN A 289 19.82 -1.61 5.77
CA ASN A 289 20.06 -3.01 6.09
C ASN A 289 21.58 -3.25 6.17
N SER A 290 22.02 -3.86 7.27
CA SER A 290 23.44 -4.14 7.55
C SER A 290 23.83 -5.59 7.23
N LYS A 291 22.84 -6.41 6.76
CA LYS A 291 23.05 -7.81 6.40
C LYS A 291 23.46 -7.96 4.95
#